data_b6de182d6b1fb8278d2699b057b05044
#
_entry.id   b6de182d6b1fb8278d2699b057b05044
#
_cell.length_a   1.000
_cell.length_b   1.000
_cell.length_c   1.000
_cell.angle_alpha   90.00
_cell.angle_beta   90.00
_cell.angle_gamma   90.00
#
_symmetry.space_group_name_H-M   'P 1'
#
loop_
_entity.id
_entity.type
_entity.pdbx_description
1 polymer ?
#
loop_
_entity_poly.entity_id
_entity_poly.type
_entity_poly.pdbx_seq_one_letter_code
_entity_poly.pdbx_strand_id
1 'polypeptide(L)'
;MRHLVAVFAGFLALSPGFASAERYDASPGDDVETMIRMLLPGDELVLAGGMYETTQRFSIEVSGTEEQPIIIRAADGETPHIRRPNASENLIDIVDSRWLVFRGIEFSGGSAGLRFIVASDITIEDCAIHDTADVALRMNDRDSRYERMIIRRNHIYDTNGTGEGMYLGCNNNACQLANSVIEQNYVHHTNNPETITQGDGIEIKEGSFGNVIRDNVIHDTNYPCILTYSAVGNGEPNIVERNVMWNCGDHGIQSSADAVIRNNIILSAAGSGIAAQPHQSGAPANMTIVHNTVINAGGDALSIRNPTGSVVIANNALYSSRGRALFMGGDMSMVTVEANFGMGTGVSEASLGDFVRADFGGAPPMDVFLADGALVGAGSATYVTEVDFNGTRRSGADIGAYAFAAGGNPGWVISAAFKESAPAARPPTDGGVTDGGAGDPPVDEDAGAGDAGRPVDAGTGGTPDATLSDAGHSFDGGDGEGGGGCTVGASGAPLLWVLAAFIAIRTRK
;
A
#
# COMPACT_ATOMS: atom_id res chain seq x y z
N MET A 1 -39.46 -20.20 70.90
CA MET A 1 -38.22 -20.48 70.22
C MET A 1 -38.58 -20.95 68.79
N ARG A 2 -38.43 -20.14 67.80
CA ARG A 2 -38.65 -20.49 66.38
C ARG A 2 -37.28 -20.51 65.70
N HIS A 3 -36.86 -21.68 65.26
CA HIS A 3 -35.62 -21.84 64.52
C HIS A 3 -35.81 -21.40 63.05
N LEU A 4 -35.06 -20.43 62.66
CA LEU A 4 -34.96 -19.98 61.27
C LEU A 4 -33.89 -20.86 60.60
N VAL A 5 -34.25 -21.64 59.60
CA VAL A 5 -33.31 -22.39 58.73
C VAL A 5 -33.03 -21.51 57.52
N ALA A 6 -31.78 -21.02 57.40
CA ALA A 6 -31.31 -20.33 56.24
C ALA A 6 -30.85 -21.34 55.18
N VAL A 7 -31.52 -21.40 54.05
CA VAL A 7 -31.09 -22.15 52.87
C VAL A 7 -30.13 -21.29 52.06
N PHE A 8 -28.85 -21.67 52.04
CA PHE A 8 -27.86 -21.08 51.13
C PHE A 8 -28.03 -21.75 49.76
N ALA A 9 -28.56 -21.01 48.78
CA ALA A 9 -28.51 -21.41 47.39
C ALA A 9 -27.13 -21.03 46.85
N GLY A 10 -26.26 -22.01 46.66
CA GLY A 10 -24.99 -21.84 45.97
C GLY A 10 -25.24 -21.62 44.48
N PHE A 11 -24.96 -20.40 43.98
CA PHE A 11 -24.82 -20.16 42.56
C PHE A 11 -23.50 -20.79 42.10
N LEU A 12 -23.56 -21.91 41.38
CA LEU A 12 -22.45 -22.36 40.55
C LEU A 12 -22.37 -21.35 39.35
N ALA A 13 -21.37 -20.48 39.37
CA ALA A 13 -20.94 -19.75 38.19
C ALA A 13 -20.31 -20.78 37.24
N LEU A 14 -21.05 -21.18 36.21
CA LEU A 14 -20.49 -21.86 35.05
C LEU A 14 -19.62 -20.81 34.33
N SER A 15 -18.30 -20.88 34.56
CA SER A 15 -17.37 -20.18 33.68
C SER A 15 -17.57 -20.77 32.26
N PRO A 16 -17.79 -19.96 31.24
CA PRO A 16 -17.75 -20.48 29.87
C PRO A 16 -16.36 -21.09 29.67
N GLY A 17 -16.32 -22.42 29.49
CA GLY A 17 -15.10 -23.10 29.10
C GLY A 17 -14.71 -22.57 27.74
N PHE A 18 -13.60 -21.85 27.65
CA PHE A 18 -13.00 -21.55 26.37
C PHE A 18 -12.67 -22.87 25.68
N ALA A 19 -13.17 -23.07 24.45
CA ALA A 19 -12.72 -24.17 23.62
C ALA A 19 -11.18 -24.07 23.52
N SER A 20 -10.51 -25.18 23.69
CA SER A 20 -9.05 -25.22 23.48
C SER A 20 -8.80 -24.93 22.02
N ALA A 21 -7.89 -23.98 21.72
CA ALA A 21 -7.42 -23.76 20.38
C ALA A 21 -6.87 -25.05 19.77
N GLU A 22 -7.34 -25.43 18.60
CA GLU A 22 -6.92 -26.63 17.89
C GLU A 22 -6.06 -26.28 16.69
N ARG A 23 -5.12 -27.17 16.36
CA ARG A 23 -4.31 -27.08 15.16
C ARG A 23 -4.74 -28.16 14.18
N TYR A 24 -4.95 -27.72 12.96
CA TYR A 24 -5.23 -28.58 11.81
C TYR A 24 -4.09 -28.46 10.82
N ASP A 25 -3.68 -29.57 10.22
CA ASP A 25 -2.65 -29.59 9.18
C ASP A 25 -3.30 -30.02 7.86
N ALA A 26 -3.03 -29.28 6.77
CA ALA A 26 -3.52 -29.59 5.43
C ALA A 26 -2.35 -29.84 4.47
N SER A 27 -2.56 -30.74 3.51
CA SER A 27 -1.64 -31.08 2.43
C SER A 27 -2.27 -30.84 1.08
N PRO A 28 -1.50 -30.65 -0.01
CA PRO A 28 -2.05 -30.55 -1.35
C PRO A 28 -3.00 -31.69 -1.69
N GLY A 29 -4.22 -31.33 -2.11
CA GLY A 29 -5.32 -32.25 -2.37
C GLY A 29 -6.41 -32.29 -1.29
N ASP A 30 -6.15 -31.70 -0.11
CA ASP A 30 -7.18 -31.51 0.90
C ASP A 30 -8.14 -30.38 0.51
N ASP A 31 -9.38 -30.45 0.98
CA ASP A 31 -10.39 -29.41 0.77
C ASP A 31 -10.19 -28.28 1.80
N VAL A 32 -9.25 -27.37 1.48
CA VAL A 32 -8.88 -26.25 2.34
C VAL A 32 -10.06 -25.32 2.61
N GLU A 33 -10.97 -25.11 1.65
CA GLU A 33 -12.17 -24.29 1.85
C GLU A 33 -13.05 -24.87 2.96
N THR A 34 -13.34 -26.16 2.90
CA THR A 34 -14.12 -26.85 3.95
C THR A 34 -13.39 -26.82 5.29
N MET A 35 -12.06 -27.03 5.31
CA MET A 35 -11.26 -26.96 6.54
C MET A 35 -11.33 -25.57 7.18
N ILE A 36 -11.17 -24.50 6.39
CA ILE A 36 -11.28 -23.11 6.91
C ILE A 36 -12.67 -22.86 7.50
N ARG A 37 -13.73 -23.29 6.83
CA ARG A 37 -15.12 -23.06 7.29
C ARG A 37 -15.45 -23.74 8.62
N MET A 38 -14.67 -24.73 9.04
CA MET A 38 -14.86 -25.43 10.30
C MET A 38 -14.09 -24.82 11.48
N LEU A 39 -13.18 -23.87 11.23
CA LEU A 39 -12.34 -23.28 12.27
C LEU A 39 -13.17 -22.46 13.26
N LEU A 40 -12.83 -22.59 14.50
CA LEU A 40 -13.40 -21.85 15.62
C LEU A 40 -12.40 -20.79 16.14
N PRO A 41 -12.86 -19.81 16.93
CA PRO A 41 -11.95 -18.83 17.52
C PRO A 41 -10.75 -19.49 18.24
N GLY A 42 -9.55 -19.06 17.84
CA GLY A 42 -8.27 -19.58 18.34
C GLY A 42 -7.66 -20.71 17.53
N ASP A 43 -8.41 -21.31 16.61
CA ASP A 43 -7.88 -22.41 15.79
C ASP A 43 -6.83 -21.95 14.79
N GLU A 44 -5.92 -22.86 14.46
CA GLU A 44 -4.86 -22.68 13.48
C GLU A 44 -4.96 -23.74 12.38
N LEU A 45 -4.99 -23.30 11.11
CA LEU A 45 -4.82 -24.17 9.95
C LEU A 45 -3.43 -23.95 9.36
N VAL A 46 -2.62 -25.01 9.33
CA VAL A 46 -1.26 -25.00 8.81
C VAL A 46 -1.22 -25.73 7.47
N LEU A 47 -0.83 -25.02 6.42
CA LEU A 47 -0.76 -25.52 5.05
C LEU A 47 0.66 -26.00 4.74
N ALA A 48 0.82 -27.27 4.38
CA ALA A 48 2.06 -27.78 3.83
C ALA A 48 2.35 -27.16 2.45
N GLY A 49 3.63 -27.09 2.08
CA GLY A 49 4.05 -26.55 0.78
C GLY A 49 3.47 -27.34 -0.40
N GLY A 50 3.26 -26.65 -1.51
CA GLY A 50 2.75 -27.21 -2.76
C GLY A 50 1.46 -26.57 -3.24
N MET A 51 0.92 -27.10 -4.34
CA MET A 51 -0.20 -26.50 -5.07
C MET A 51 -1.55 -26.95 -4.51
N TYR A 52 -2.39 -25.96 -4.16
CA TYR A 52 -3.80 -26.12 -3.79
C TYR A 52 -4.65 -25.48 -4.90
N GLU A 53 -4.96 -26.23 -5.94
CA GLU A 53 -5.75 -25.71 -7.07
C GLU A 53 -7.23 -25.80 -6.78
N THR A 54 -7.94 -24.68 -6.85
CA THR A 54 -9.39 -24.62 -6.73
C THR A 54 -10.06 -24.35 -8.08
N THR A 55 -11.02 -25.17 -8.46
CA THR A 55 -11.85 -25.01 -9.66
C THR A 55 -13.27 -24.56 -9.35
N GLN A 56 -13.67 -24.68 -8.10
CA GLN A 56 -14.96 -24.23 -7.61
C GLN A 56 -14.87 -22.83 -6.99
N ARG A 57 -16.01 -22.22 -6.71
CA ARG A 57 -16.06 -20.97 -5.97
C ARG A 57 -15.50 -21.19 -4.57
N PHE A 58 -14.49 -20.43 -4.21
CA PHE A 58 -13.87 -20.47 -2.90
C PHE A 58 -14.37 -19.25 -2.07
N SER A 59 -15.27 -19.51 -1.13
CA SER A 59 -15.85 -18.47 -0.30
C SER A 59 -15.86 -18.92 1.16
N ILE A 60 -15.33 -18.08 2.04
CA ILE A 60 -15.27 -18.37 3.48
C ILE A 60 -16.04 -17.32 4.27
N GLU A 61 -16.64 -17.76 5.39
CA GLU A 61 -17.32 -16.94 6.36
C GLU A 61 -16.95 -17.49 7.74
N VAL A 62 -15.91 -16.90 8.37
CA VAL A 62 -15.38 -17.35 9.67
C VAL A 62 -14.88 -16.16 10.47
N SER A 63 -15.04 -16.25 11.78
CA SER A 63 -14.62 -15.17 12.68
C SER A 63 -13.99 -15.70 13.97
N GLY A 64 -12.79 -15.19 14.27
CA GLY A 64 -12.18 -15.31 15.57
C GLY A 64 -12.68 -14.25 16.56
N THR A 65 -11.90 -14.00 17.58
CA THR A 65 -12.03 -12.87 18.50
C THR A 65 -10.68 -12.17 18.64
N GLU A 66 -10.66 -11.01 19.30
CA GLU A 66 -9.42 -10.28 19.54
C GLU A 66 -8.39 -11.13 20.31
N GLU A 67 -8.87 -11.86 21.32
CA GLU A 67 -8.02 -12.72 22.15
C GLU A 67 -7.71 -14.06 21.49
N GLN A 68 -8.53 -14.49 20.53
CA GLN A 68 -8.47 -15.79 19.87
C GLN A 68 -8.71 -15.64 18.36
N PRO A 69 -7.80 -15.01 17.59
CA PRO A 69 -7.92 -14.94 16.15
C PRO A 69 -7.82 -16.33 15.52
N ILE A 70 -8.45 -16.51 14.37
CA ILE A 70 -8.25 -17.69 13.51
C ILE A 70 -7.01 -17.45 12.66
N ILE A 71 -6.10 -18.43 12.60
CA ILE A 71 -4.85 -18.32 11.86
C ILE A 71 -4.80 -19.34 10.72
N ILE A 72 -4.60 -18.87 9.49
CA ILE A 72 -4.37 -19.71 8.31
C ILE A 72 -2.96 -19.36 7.81
N ARG A 73 -2.04 -20.32 7.90
CA ARG A 73 -0.64 -20.02 7.59
C ARG A 73 0.11 -21.16 6.88
N ALA A 74 1.22 -20.82 6.28
CA ALA A 74 2.19 -21.78 5.80
C ALA A 74 2.81 -22.58 6.96
N ALA A 75 3.18 -23.83 6.70
CA ALA A 75 4.10 -24.57 7.55
C ALA A 75 5.50 -23.90 7.50
N ASP A 76 6.24 -24.04 8.58
CA ASP A 76 7.52 -23.34 8.75
C ASP A 76 8.52 -23.71 7.63
N GLY A 77 8.97 -22.72 6.87
CA GLY A 77 9.91 -22.90 5.75
C GLY A 77 9.28 -23.47 4.48
N GLU A 78 7.97 -23.59 4.42
CA GLU A 78 7.25 -24.09 3.25
C GLU A 78 6.45 -22.97 2.56
N THR A 79 6.09 -23.20 1.30
CA THR A 79 5.30 -22.24 0.49
C THR A 79 4.07 -22.96 -0.07
N PRO A 80 2.93 -22.90 0.61
CA PRO A 80 1.65 -23.32 0.05
C PRO A 80 1.19 -22.31 -1.00
N HIS A 81 0.75 -22.80 -2.15
CA HIS A 81 0.28 -21.99 -3.25
C HIS A 81 -1.21 -22.30 -3.56
N ILE A 82 -2.09 -21.39 -3.17
CA ILE A 82 -3.52 -21.48 -3.51
C ILE A 82 -3.73 -20.79 -4.85
N ARG A 83 -4.19 -21.56 -5.84
CA ARG A 83 -4.34 -21.09 -7.21
C ARG A 83 -5.74 -21.33 -7.76
N ARG A 84 -6.26 -20.36 -8.52
CA ARG A 84 -7.49 -20.50 -9.29
C ARG A 84 -7.27 -20.17 -10.77
N PRO A 85 -7.32 -21.16 -11.68
CA PRO A 85 -7.17 -20.89 -13.11
C PRO A 85 -8.35 -20.11 -13.75
N ASN A 86 -9.53 -20.12 -13.14
CA ASN A 86 -10.71 -19.44 -13.67
C ASN A 86 -10.64 -17.92 -13.41
N ALA A 87 -10.31 -17.16 -14.45
CA ALA A 87 -10.19 -15.70 -14.44
C ALA A 87 -11.53 -14.95 -14.35
N SER A 88 -12.68 -15.62 -14.41
CA SER A 88 -14.01 -14.99 -14.36
C SER A 88 -14.57 -14.88 -12.95
N GLU A 89 -13.92 -15.46 -11.96
CA GLU A 89 -14.34 -15.45 -10.57
C GLU A 89 -13.14 -15.17 -9.65
N ASN A 90 -13.38 -14.59 -8.49
CA ASN A 90 -12.33 -14.28 -7.55
C ASN A 90 -11.62 -15.56 -7.05
N LEU A 91 -10.36 -15.44 -6.67
CA LEU A 91 -9.64 -16.57 -6.07
C LEU A 91 -10.29 -16.97 -4.75
N ILE A 92 -10.44 -16.02 -3.81
CA ILE A 92 -11.14 -16.24 -2.54
C ILE A 92 -12.07 -15.05 -2.27
N ASP A 93 -13.34 -15.33 -1.97
CA ASP A 93 -14.27 -14.39 -1.35
C ASP A 93 -14.24 -14.58 0.17
N ILE A 94 -13.90 -13.54 0.92
CA ILE A 94 -13.86 -13.51 2.38
C ILE A 94 -15.07 -12.68 2.82
N VAL A 95 -16.07 -13.35 3.38
CA VAL A 95 -17.41 -12.79 3.62
C VAL A 95 -17.68 -12.71 5.11
N ASP A 96 -18.17 -11.58 5.59
CA ASP A 96 -18.57 -11.36 7.01
C ASP A 96 -17.60 -11.98 8.03
N SER A 97 -16.30 -11.70 7.80
CA SER A 97 -15.21 -12.34 8.55
C SER A 97 -14.44 -11.31 9.38
N ARG A 98 -14.01 -11.73 10.58
CA ARG A 98 -13.26 -10.90 11.52
C ARG A 98 -12.20 -11.69 12.27
N TRP A 99 -11.16 -11.00 12.73
CA TRP A 99 -10.10 -11.59 13.54
C TRP A 99 -9.49 -12.83 12.86
N LEU A 100 -9.09 -12.62 11.59
CA LEU A 100 -8.55 -13.66 10.73
C LEU A 100 -7.14 -13.26 10.30
N VAL A 101 -6.21 -14.20 10.28
CA VAL A 101 -4.83 -13.99 9.86
C VAL A 101 -4.49 -14.92 8.71
N PHE A 102 -4.07 -14.36 7.57
CA PHE A 102 -3.40 -15.09 6.49
C PHE A 102 -1.91 -14.81 6.55
N ARG A 103 -1.07 -15.85 6.58
CA ARG A 103 0.39 -15.67 6.69
C ARG A 103 1.17 -16.65 5.84
N GLY A 104 2.11 -16.13 5.03
CA GLY A 104 3.10 -16.91 4.32
C GLY A 104 2.55 -17.74 3.15
N ILE A 105 1.41 -17.35 2.59
CA ILE A 105 0.71 -18.10 1.54
C ILE A 105 0.89 -17.39 0.20
N GLU A 106 1.15 -18.15 -0.86
CA GLU A 106 1.10 -17.68 -2.24
C GLU A 106 -0.31 -17.83 -2.79
N PHE A 107 -0.83 -16.76 -3.39
CA PHE A 107 -2.15 -16.68 -4.02
C PHE A 107 -2.00 -16.27 -5.47
N SER A 108 -2.56 -17.03 -6.42
CA SER A 108 -2.51 -16.60 -7.82
C SER A 108 -3.76 -16.95 -8.63
N GLY A 109 -3.96 -16.15 -9.67
CA GLY A 109 -5.11 -16.32 -10.58
C GLY A 109 -6.41 -15.77 -10.00
N GLY A 110 -7.53 -16.24 -10.54
CA GLY A 110 -8.84 -15.66 -10.31
C GLY A 110 -9.04 -14.33 -11.03
N SER A 111 -10.22 -13.73 -10.90
CA SER A 111 -10.48 -12.32 -11.24
C SER A 111 -9.78 -11.44 -10.22
N ALA A 112 -10.38 -11.16 -9.07
CA ALA A 112 -9.60 -10.63 -7.96
C ALA A 112 -8.88 -11.75 -7.20
N GLY A 113 -7.71 -11.46 -6.64
CA GLY A 113 -7.01 -12.38 -5.75
C GLY A 113 -7.81 -12.59 -4.46
N LEU A 114 -7.70 -11.72 -3.49
CA LEU A 114 -8.50 -11.75 -2.26
C LEU A 114 -9.56 -10.64 -2.32
N ARG A 115 -10.82 -11.02 -2.29
CA ARG A 115 -11.95 -10.10 -2.19
C ARG A 115 -12.60 -10.18 -0.81
N PHE A 116 -12.70 -9.04 -0.16
CA PHE A 116 -13.34 -8.89 1.15
C PHE A 116 -14.74 -8.29 1.00
N ILE A 117 -15.72 -8.93 1.63
CA ILE A 117 -17.12 -8.54 1.62
C ILE A 117 -17.58 -8.47 3.08
N VAL A 118 -17.73 -7.28 3.62
CA VAL A 118 -17.99 -7.06 5.06
C VAL A 118 -16.90 -7.71 5.92
N ALA A 119 -15.81 -7.02 6.16
CA ALA A 119 -14.66 -7.57 6.89
C ALA A 119 -14.02 -6.51 7.80
N SER A 120 -13.52 -6.93 8.95
CA SER A 120 -12.72 -6.09 9.84
C SER A 120 -11.72 -6.93 10.64
N ASP A 121 -10.69 -6.27 11.19
CA ASP A 121 -9.73 -6.92 12.08
C ASP A 121 -9.01 -8.11 11.41
N ILE A 122 -8.70 -7.99 10.11
CA ILE A 122 -8.02 -9.04 9.35
C ILE A 122 -6.58 -8.64 9.09
N THR A 123 -5.66 -9.59 9.28
CA THR A 123 -4.25 -9.45 8.94
C THR A 123 -3.91 -10.30 7.73
N ILE A 124 -3.25 -9.68 6.74
CA ILE A 124 -2.65 -10.36 5.58
C ILE A 124 -1.17 -10.03 5.63
N GLU A 125 -0.33 -11.03 5.88
CA GLU A 125 1.09 -10.80 6.08
C GLU A 125 1.97 -11.87 5.46
N ASP A 126 3.14 -11.46 4.97
CA ASP A 126 4.15 -12.34 4.38
C ASP A 126 3.61 -13.20 3.22
N CYS A 127 2.55 -12.73 2.54
CA CYS A 127 1.91 -13.42 1.42
C CYS A 127 2.43 -12.91 0.07
N ALA A 128 2.33 -13.75 -0.97
CA ALA A 128 2.46 -13.33 -2.36
C ALA A 128 1.08 -13.36 -3.03
N ILE A 129 0.72 -12.31 -3.80
CA ILE A 129 -0.55 -12.24 -4.54
C ILE A 129 -0.26 -11.75 -5.95
N HIS A 130 -0.50 -12.60 -6.96
CA HIS A 130 -0.06 -12.28 -8.32
C HIS A 130 -0.85 -13.01 -9.41
N ASP A 131 -0.55 -12.67 -10.67
CA ASP A 131 -1.19 -13.25 -11.86
C ASP A 131 -2.72 -13.18 -11.82
N THR A 132 -3.29 -12.15 -11.19
CA THR A 132 -4.73 -11.97 -11.13
C THR A 132 -5.25 -11.39 -12.46
N ALA A 133 -6.47 -11.75 -12.84
CA ALA A 133 -7.10 -11.21 -14.07
C ALA A 133 -7.70 -9.80 -13.84
N ASP A 134 -7.70 -9.33 -12.62
CA ASP A 134 -8.15 -8.00 -12.18
C ASP A 134 -7.30 -7.57 -10.96
N VAL A 135 -7.86 -7.01 -9.94
CA VAL A 135 -7.20 -6.49 -8.73
C VAL A 135 -6.63 -7.61 -7.85
N ALA A 136 -5.46 -7.39 -7.23
CA ALA A 136 -4.92 -8.39 -6.28
C ALA A 136 -5.67 -8.40 -4.95
N LEU A 137 -5.85 -7.24 -4.28
CA LEU A 137 -6.62 -7.08 -3.04
C LEU A 137 -7.80 -6.14 -3.27
N ARG A 138 -9.02 -6.61 -3.03
CA ARG A 138 -10.25 -5.84 -3.28
C ARG A 138 -11.13 -5.73 -2.03
N MET A 139 -11.45 -4.49 -1.63
CA MET A 139 -12.37 -4.12 -0.55
C MET A 139 -13.34 -3.06 -1.07
N ASN A 140 -14.38 -3.45 -1.80
CA ASN A 140 -15.27 -2.49 -2.47
C ASN A 140 -16.75 -2.89 -2.45
N ASP A 141 -17.18 -3.60 -1.41
CA ASP A 141 -18.58 -3.95 -1.26
C ASP A 141 -19.36 -2.77 -0.65
N ARG A 142 -20.42 -2.35 -1.36
CA ARG A 142 -21.21 -1.18 -0.98
C ARG A 142 -21.79 -1.32 0.44
N ASP A 143 -21.88 -0.21 1.13
CA ASP A 143 -22.37 -0.08 2.50
C ASP A 143 -21.50 -0.82 3.55
N SER A 144 -20.32 -1.31 3.15
CA SER A 144 -19.36 -1.93 4.05
C SER A 144 -18.39 -0.92 4.66
N ARG A 145 -17.92 -1.22 5.85
CA ARG A 145 -16.81 -0.52 6.48
C ARG A 145 -15.74 -1.51 6.88
N TYR A 146 -14.62 -1.40 6.21
CA TYR A 146 -13.43 -2.22 6.49
C TYR A 146 -12.61 -1.51 7.54
N GLU A 147 -12.46 -2.09 8.72
CA GLU A 147 -11.77 -1.45 9.83
C GLU A 147 -10.63 -2.31 10.37
N ARG A 148 -9.57 -1.64 10.79
CA ARG A 148 -8.42 -2.27 11.49
C ARG A 148 -7.81 -3.43 10.70
N MET A 149 -7.78 -3.26 9.37
CA MET A 149 -7.08 -4.17 8.48
C MET A 149 -5.57 -3.95 8.61
N ILE A 150 -4.81 -5.03 8.63
CA ILE A 150 -3.34 -5.00 8.61
C ILE A 150 -2.88 -5.72 7.35
N ILE A 151 -2.30 -4.98 6.41
CA ILE A 151 -1.76 -5.51 5.15
C ILE A 151 -0.26 -5.24 5.17
N ARG A 152 0.55 -6.24 5.47
CA ARG A 152 1.97 -6.01 5.69
C ARG A 152 2.88 -7.09 5.12
N ARG A 153 4.04 -6.68 4.61
CA ARG A 153 5.08 -7.55 4.04
C ARG A 153 4.55 -8.50 2.96
N ASN A 154 3.58 -8.03 2.17
CA ASN A 154 3.06 -8.81 1.05
C ASN A 154 3.76 -8.42 -0.25
N HIS A 155 4.04 -9.40 -1.08
CA HIS A 155 4.54 -9.23 -2.44
C HIS A 155 3.35 -9.27 -3.42
N ILE A 156 3.06 -8.14 -4.06
CA ILE A 156 1.90 -8.00 -4.96
C ILE A 156 2.39 -7.56 -6.33
N TYR A 157 2.09 -8.36 -7.36
CA TYR A 157 2.63 -8.10 -8.70
C TYR A 157 1.82 -8.80 -9.80
N ASP A 158 2.09 -8.39 -11.06
CA ASP A 158 1.51 -8.98 -12.28
C ASP A 158 -0.03 -9.06 -12.22
N THR A 159 -0.68 -7.94 -11.91
CA THR A 159 -2.13 -7.78 -11.99
C THR A 159 -2.58 -7.49 -13.42
N ASN A 160 -3.86 -7.67 -13.73
CA ASN A 160 -4.46 -7.41 -15.04
C ASN A 160 -5.85 -6.76 -14.89
N GLY A 161 -6.55 -6.51 -15.98
CA GLY A 161 -7.91 -5.94 -15.96
C GLY A 161 -7.92 -4.45 -15.58
N THR A 162 -8.61 -4.05 -14.50
CA THR A 162 -8.43 -2.72 -13.93
C THR A 162 -7.05 -2.59 -13.31
N GLY A 163 -6.53 -3.64 -12.68
CA GLY A 163 -5.12 -3.89 -12.50
C GLY A 163 -4.49 -3.31 -11.25
N GLU A 164 -5.25 -2.74 -10.35
CA GLU A 164 -4.71 -2.19 -9.11
C GLU A 164 -4.07 -3.29 -8.25
N GLY A 165 -2.96 -3.00 -7.63
CA GLY A 165 -2.41 -3.87 -6.59
C GLY A 165 -3.38 -3.98 -5.41
N MET A 166 -3.89 -2.84 -4.96
CA MET A 166 -4.88 -2.76 -3.88
C MET A 166 -5.97 -1.74 -4.22
N TYR A 167 -7.23 -2.18 -4.25
CA TYR A 167 -8.43 -1.34 -4.40
C TYR A 167 -9.22 -1.33 -3.10
N LEU A 168 -9.14 -0.25 -2.31
CA LEU A 168 -9.58 -0.22 -0.93
C LEU A 168 -10.61 0.89 -0.67
N GLY A 169 -11.86 0.52 -0.51
CA GLY A 169 -13.01 1.40 -0.39
C GLY A 169 -13.82 1.52 -1.68
N CYS A 170 -14.80 2.40 -1.70
CA CYS A 170 -15.72 2.63 -2.83
C CYS A 170 -15.72 4.10 -3.25
N ASN A 171 -16.03 4.34 -4.53
CA ASN A 171 -16.33 5.67 -5.01
C ASN A 171 -17.57 6.26 -4.30
N ASN A 172 -17.63 7.59 -4.22
CA ASN A 172 -18.73 8.34 -3.64
C ASN A 172 -18.99 8.00 -2.16
N ASN A 173 -17.94 7.65 -1.41
CA ASN A 173 -18.05 7.31 0.00
C ASN A 173 -19.04 6.14 0.30
N ALA A 174 -19.27 5.27 -0.67
CA ALA A 174 -20.25 4.19 -0.56
C ALA A 174 -19.76 3.02 0.32
N CYS A 175 -18.47 2.88 0.51
CA CYS A 175 -17.82 2.04 1.53
C CYS A 175 -16.45 2.63 1.87
N GLN A 176 -15.91 2.35 3.04
CA GLN A 176 -14.67 2.95 3.51
C GLN A 176 -13.69 1.92 4.04
N LEU A 177 -12.39 2.19 3.84
CA LEU A 177 -11.33 1.63 4.67
C LEU A 177 -11.03 2.61 5.82
N ALA A 178 -11.00 2.13 7.06
CA ALA A 178 -10.78 2.99 8.21
C ALA A 178 -9.80 2.39 9.23
N ASN A 179 -8.99 3.26 9.85
CA ASN A 179 -8.10 2.90 10.96
C ASN A 179 -7.21 1.68 10.67
N SER A 180 -6.74 1.56 9.43
CA SER A 180 -6.02 0.40 8.91
C SER A 180 -4.56 0.71 8.63
N VAL A 181 -3.72 -0.32 8.58
CA VAL A 181 -2.29 -0.18 8.34
C VAL A 181 -1.89 -0.98 7.09
N ILE A 182 -1.25 -0.30 6.15
CA ILE A 182 -0.71 -0.88 4.91
C ILE A 182 0.79 -0.60 4.94
N GLU A 183 1.60 -1.60 5.30
CA GLU A 183 3.01 -1.35 5.58
C GLU A 183 3.96 -2.41 5.03
N GLN A 184 5.15 -1.96 4.64
CA GLN A 184 6.23 -2.86 4.22
C GLN A 184 5.86 -3.80 3.07
N ASN A 185 4.85 -3.46 2.25
CA ASN A 185 4.52 -4.26 1.09
C ASN A 185 5.45 -3.92 -0.07
N TYR A 186 5.69 -4.90 -0.95
CA TYR A 186 6.40 -4.75 -2.21
C TYR A 186 5.39 -4.92 -3.34
N VAL A 187 5.06 -3.82 -4.02
CA VAL A 187 4.01 -3.77 -5.06
C VAL A 187 4.62 -3.33 -6.39
N HIS A 188 4.46 -4.12 -7.44
CA HIS A 188 5.02 -3.76 -8.75
C HIS A 188 4.32 -4.47 -9.92
N HIS A 189 4.66 -4.01 -11.15
CA HIS A 189 4.11 -4.57 -12.40
C HIS A 189 2.58 -4.60 -12.42
N THR A 190 1.98 -3.45 -12.06
CA THR A 190 0.57 -3.17 -12.28
C THR A 190 0.39 -2.34 -13.57
N ASN A 191 1.24 -2.57 -14.58
CA ASN A 191 1.36 -1.74 -15.78
C ASN A 191 1.43 -2.54 -17.09
N ASN A 192 0.92 -3.76 -17.14
CA ASN A 192 0.90 -4.52 -18.38
C ASN A 192 0.07 -3.78 -19.46
N PRO A 193 0.71 -3.21 -20.51
CA PRO A 193 0.02 -2.32 -21.45
C PRO A 193 -1.01 -3.04 -22.33
N GLU A 194 -1.01 -4.36 -22.38
CA GLU A 194 -1.93 -5.15 -23.18
C GLU A 194 -3.25 -5.44 -22.43
N THR A 195 -3.21 -5.42 -21.11
CA THR A 195 -4.32 -5.94 -20.29
C THR A 195 -4.82 -4.97 -19.24
N ILE A 196 -4.01 -4.00 -18.80
CA ILE A 196 -4.35 -3.08 -17.70
C ILE A 196 -4.99 -1.80 -18.21
N THR A 197 -6.08 -1.37 -17.55
CA THR A 197 -6.78 -0.13 -17.89
C THR A 197 -6.60 0.97 -16.85
N GLN A 198 -6.28 0.65 -15.60
CA GLN A 198 -5.96 1.58 -14.52
C GLN A 198 -4.60 1.24 -13.90
N GLY A 199 -4.50 0.38 -12.90
CA GLY A 199 -3.24 -0.15 -12.41
C GLY A 199 -2.52 0.73 -11.40
N ASP A 200 -3.27 1.28 -10.43
CA ASP A 200 -2.67 1.91 -9.25
C ASP A 200 -1.90 0.88 -8.42
N GLY A 201 -0.87 1.33 -7.71
CA GLY A 201 -0.19 0.46 -6.75
C GLY A 201 -1.06 0.23 -5.51
N ILE A 202 -1.37 1.29 -4.79
CA ILE A 202 -2.26 1.30 -3.61
C ILE A 202 -3.28 2.41 -3.78
N GLU A 203 -4.56 2.06 -3.89
CA GLU A 203 -5.65 3.00 -4.03
C GLU A 203 -6.58 2.98 -2.81
N ILE A 204 -6.66 4.11 -2.10
CA ILE A 204 -7.58 4.33 -0.96
C ILE A 204 -8.71 5.23 -1.41
N LYS A 205 -9.93 4.69 -1.44
CA LYS A 205 -11.10 5.36 -2.00
C LYS A 205 -11.73 6.41 -1.07
N GLU A 206 -12.62 7.17 -1.66
CA GLU A 206 -13.34 8.28 -1.03
C GLU A 206 -13.98 7.92 0.30
N GLY A 207 -13.87 8.85 1.26
CA GLY A 207 -14.43 8.68 2.58
C GLY A 207 -13.62 7.77 3.52
N SER A 208 -12.58 7.10 3.02
CA SER A 208 -11.67 6.32 3.85
C SER A 208 -10.79 7.23 4.71
N PHE A 209 -10.53 6.87 5.96
CA PHE A 209 -9.90 7.76 6.92
C PHE A 209 -9.07 7.02 7.98
N GLY A 210 -8.15 7.74 8.62
CA GLY A 210 -7.33 7.22 9.72
C GLY A 210 -6.39 6.09 9.32
N ASN A 211 -6.12 5.92 8.03
CA ASN A 211 -5.26 4.85 7.54
C ASN A 211 -3.81 5.29 7.51
N VAL A 212 -2.89 4.36 7.74
CA VAL A 212 -1.45 4.57 7.65
C VAL A 212 -0.88 3.72 6.53
N ILE A 213 -0.36 4.37 5.49
CA ILE A 213 0.31 3.76 4.34
C ILE A 213 1.79 4.07 4.49
N ARG A 214 2.60 3.10 4.91
CA ARG A 214 4.00 3.36 5.24
C ARG A 214 4.97 2.25 4.87
N ASP A 215 6.22 2.66 4.66
CA ASP A 215 7.34 1.76 4.45
C ASP A 215 7.15 0.78 3.27
N ASN A 216 6.24 1.11 2.31
CA ASN A 216 6.02 0.32 1.11
C ASN A 216 7.04 0.68 0.03
N VAL A 217 7.40 -0.31 -0.80
CA VAL A 217 8.16 -0.16 -2.03
C VAL A 217 7.22 -0.40 -3.20
N ILE A 218 7.05 0.60 -4.08
CA ILE A 218 6.05 0.54 -5.16
C ILE A 218 6.69 1.01 -6.46
N HIS A 219 6.56 0.23 -7.54
CA HIS A 219 7.10 0.66 -8.83
C HIS A 219 6.43 -0.03 -10.02
N ASP A 220 6.68 0.51 -11.21
CA ASP A 220 6.14 -0.01 -12.46
C ASP A 220 4.63 -0.16 -12.41
N THR A 221 3.94 0.94 -12.06
CA THR A 221 2.48 1.06 -12.10
C THR A 221 2.02 1.74 -13.38
N ASN A 222 0.77 1.52 -13.81
CA ASN A 222 0.21 2.22 -14.97
C ASN A 222 -0.46 3.55 -14.57
N TYR A 223 -0.98 3.64 -13.35
CA TYR A 223 -1.55 4.84 -12.73
C TYR A 223 -0.70 5.29 -11.54
N PRO A 224 -1.19 6.12 -10.60
CA PRO A 224 -0.42 6.54 -9.44
C PRO A 224 0.14 5.34 -8.64
N CYS A 225 1.36 5.48 -8.13
CA CYS A 225 1.88 4.48 -7.21
C CYS A 225 1.04 4.43 -5.91
N ILE A 226 0.65 5.60 -5.39
CA ILE A 226 -0.30 5.72 -4.28
C ILE A 226 -1.35 6.76 -4.64
N LEU A 227 -2.63 6.39 -4.52
CA LEU A 227 -3.76 7.29 -4.66
C LEU A 227 -4.59 7.29 -3.38
N THR A 228 -4.80 8.48 -2.81
CA THR A 228 -5.72 8.68 -1.68
C THR A 228 -6.78 9.72 -2.04
N TYR A 229 -8.02 9.38 -1.81
CA TYR A 229 -9.15 10.30 -1.96
C TYR A 229 -9.41 11.08 -0.67
N SER A 230 -10.45 11.89 -0.65
CA SER A 230 -10.82 12.70 0.50
C SER A 230 -11.34 11.85 1.67
N ALA A 231 -10.90 12.17 2.88
CA ALA A 231 -11.45 11.65 4.14
C ALA A 231 -12.44 12.64 4.81
N VAL A 232 -12.79 13.74 4.15
CA VAL A 232 -13.54 14.86 4.75
C VAL A 232 -14.81 14.40 5.47
N GLY A 233 -14.87 14.73 6.75
CA GLY A 233 -16.04 14.48 7.60
C GLY A 233 -16.16 13.06 8.17
N ASN A 234 -15.31 12.11 7.78
CA ASN A 234 -15.41 10.72 8.24
C ASN A 234 -14.50 10.39 9.42
N GLY A 235 -13.37 11.06 9.57
CA GLY A 235 -12.41 10.81 10.66
C GLY A 235 -11.08 11.51 10.45
N GLU A 236 -10.04 10.99 11.08
CA GLU A 236 -8.68 11.52 11.01
C GLU A 236 -8.09 11.41 9.59
N PRO A 237 -7.17 12.31 9.21
CA PRO A 237 -6.50 12.24 7.91
C PRO A 237 -5.79 10.91 7.67
N ASN A 238 -5.69 10.50 6.39
CA ASN A 238 -4.82 9.41 6.01
C ASN A 238 -3.35 9.84 6.08
N ILE A 239 -2.48 8.94 6.52
CA ILE A 239 -1.03 9.20 6.63
C ILE A 239 -0.31 8.38 5.57
N VAL A 240 0.43 9.06 4.68
CA VAL A 240 1.30 8.46 3.67
C VAL A 240 2.73 8.80 4.04
N GLU A 241 3.49 7.84 4.57
CA GLU A 241 4.82 8.14 5.08
C GLU A 241 5.87 7.06 4.80
N ARG A 242 7.11 7.49 4.58
CA ARG A 242 8.28 6.63 4.42
C ARG A 242 8.16 5.58 3.31
N ASN A 243 7.29 5.81 2.33
CA ASN A 243 7.21 4.96 1.15
C ASN A 243 8.28 5.39 0.13
N VAL A 244 8.73 4.44 -0.69
CA VAL A 244 9.57 4.73 -1.84
C VAL A 244 8.91 4.21 -3.11
N MET A 245 8.95 5.02 -4.16
CA MET A 245 8.31 4.68 -5.42
C MET A 245 9.06 5.23 -6.64
N TRP A 246 8.90 4.52 -7.77
CA TRP A 246 9.46 4.93 -9.07
C TRP A 246 8.71 4.29 -10.23
N ASN A 247 8.91 4.84 -11.44
CA ASN A 247 8.22 4.41 -12.65
C ASN A 247 6.70 4.34 -12.47
N CYS A 248 6.14 5.33 -11.75
CA CYS A 248 4.70 5.47 -11.64
C CYS A 248 4.16 6.02 -12.97
N GLY A 249 3.21 5.32 -13.60
CA GLY A 249 2.71 5.63 -14.95
C GLY A 249 1.90 6.93 -15.01
N ASP A 250 1.48 7.45 -13.87
CA ASP A 250 0.91 8.79 -13.71
C ASP A 250 1.63 9.53 -12.58
N HIS A 251 0.99 9.80 -11.45
CA HIS A 251 1.62 10.47 -10.31
C HIS A 251 2.35 9.48 -9.37
N GLY A 252 3.38 9.95 -8.67
CA GLY A 252 3.96 9.16 -7.58
C GLY A 252 2.94 9.00 -6.45
N ILE A 253 2.49 10.12 -5.87
CA ILE A 253 1.38 10.18 -4.93
C ILE A 253 0.34 11.17 -5.47
N GLN A 254 -0.90 10.73 -5.62
CA GLN A 254 -2.04 11.63 -5.84
C GLN A 254 -2.90 11.66 -4.58
N SER A 255 -3.29 12.87 -4.13
CA SER A 255 -4.16 13.04 -2.97
C SER A 255 -5.13 14.20 -3.18
N SER A 256 -6.38 14.03 -2.79
CA SER A 256 -7.37 15.10 -2.93
C SER A 256 -7.63 15.87 -1.65
N ALA A 257 -7.60 15.28 -0.47
CA ALA A 257 -7.80 16.00 0.79
C ALA A 257 -7.44 15.14 2.01
N ASP A 258 -7.43 15.76 3.20
CA ASP A 258 -7.26 15.15 4.51
C ASP A 258 -6.11 14.13 4.56
N ALA A 259 -4.91 14.61 4.28
CA ALA A 259 -3.74 13.76 4.21
C ALA A 259 -2.50 14.38 4.87
N VAL A 260 -1.71 13.53 5.53
CA VAL A 260 -0.35 13.82 5.94
C VAL A 260 0.60 13.02 5.06
N ILE A 261 1.34 13.70 4.19
CA ILE A 261 2.29 13.12 3.24
C ILE A 261 3.69 13.51 3.69
N ARG A 262 4.46 12.57 4.25
CA ARG A 262 5.75 12.91 4.84
C ARG A 262 6.82 11.84 4.68
N ASN A 263 8.07 12.28 4.57
CA ASN A 263 9.24 11.40 4.50
C ASN A 263 9.15 10.35 3.36
N ASN A 264 8.39 10.61 2.29
CA ASN A 264 8.34 9.71 1.13
C ASN A 264 9.45 10.05 0.15
N ILE A 265 9.85 9.06 -0.66
CA ILE A 265 10.83 9.21 -1.72
C ILE A 265 10.18 8.82 -3.04
N ILE A 266 10.13 9.75 -4.00
CA ILE A 266 9.65 9.53 -5.36
C ILE A 266 10.81 9.76 -6.32
N LEU A 267 11.23 8.73 -7.06
CA LEU A 267 12.37 8.79 -7.95
C LEU A 267 12.01 8.97 -9.43
N SER A 268 10.79 8.64 -9.82
CA SER A 268 10.23 9.00 -11.13
C SER A 268 8.70 8.76 -11.18
N ALA A 269 8.02 9.63 -11.89
CA ALA A 269 6.60 9.53 -12.21
C ALA A 269 6.36 10.18 -13.59
N ALA A 270 5.43 9.65 -14.38
CA ALA A 270 5.09 10.22 -15.69
C ALA A 270 4.38 11.58 -15.54
N GLY A 271 3.53 11.70 -14.53
CA GLY A 271 2.91 12.95 -14.09
C GLY A 271 3.74 13.69 -13.06
N SER A 272 3.10 14.26 -12.04
CA SER A 272 3.80 14.91 -10.93
C SER A 272 4.32 13.88 -9.92
N GLY A 273 5.44 14.17 -9.26
CA GLY A 273 5.89 13.33 -8.15
C GLY A 273 4.84 13.27 -7.04
N ILE A 274 4.39 14.43 -6.55
CA ILE A 274 3.22 14.53 -5.66
C ILE A 274 2.20 15.47 -6.33
N ALA A 275 0.96 15.00 -6.48
CA ALA A 275 -0.16 15.78 -7.00
C ALA A 275 -1.25 15.92 -5.94
N ALA A 276 -1.40 17.13 -5.38
CA ALA A 276 -2.56 17.49 -4.58
C ALA A 276 -3.52 18.28 -5.46
N GLN A 277 -4.61 17.63 -5.88
CA GLN A 277 -5.54 18.19 -6.86
C GLN A 277 -6.97 17.73 -6.60
N PRO A 278 -7.99 18.48 -7.07
CA PRO A 278 -9.36 18.00 -7.03
C PRO A 278 -9.48 16.65 -7.75
N HIS A 279 -10.16 15.71 -7.12
CA HIS A 279 -10.46 14.42 -7.70
C HIS A 279 -11.79 13.89 -7.13
N GLN A 280 -12.71 13.52 -8.00
CA GLN A 280 -14.10 13.21 -7.65
C GLN A 280 -14.72 14.36 -6.79
N SER A 281 -15.23 14.07 -5.59
CA SER A 281 -15.81 15.09 -4.70
C SER A 281 -14.79 15.77 -3.78
N GLY A 282 -13.54 15.33 -3.76
CA GLY A 282 -12.47 15.90 -2.93
C GLY A 282 -11.70 17.03 -3.62
N ALA A 283 -11.15 17.95 -2.82
CA ALA A 283 -10.19 18.96 -3.26
C ALA A 283 -9.16 19.19 -2.17
N PRO A 284 -7.93 19.64 -2.48
CA PRO A 284 -6.90 19.82 -1.48
C PRO A 284 -7.34 20.68 -0.31
N ALA A 285 -7.43 20.09 0.86
CA ALA A 285 -7.80 20.73 2.11
C ALA A 285 -7.26 19.89 3.28
N ASN A 286 -6.94 20.54 4.39
CA ASN A 286 -6.41 19.87 5.58
C ASN A 286 -5.23 18.93 5.26
N MET A 287 -4.26 19.44 4.50
CA MET A 287 -3.11 18.65 4.05
C MET A 287 -1.82 19.15 4.66
N THR A 288 -0.93 18.21 5.00
CA THR A 288 0.44 18.48 5.40
C THR A 288 1.41 17.67 4.54
N ILE A 289 2.24 18.35 3.75
CA ILE A 289 3.19 17.75 2.80
C ILE A 289 4.60 18.19 3.20
N VAL A 290 5.31 17.34 3.95
CA VAL A 290 6.58 17.74 4.57
C VAL A 290 7.66 16.67 4.48
N HIS A 291 8.92 17.10 4.36
CA HIS A 291 10.07 16.21 4.35
C HIS A 291 10.02 15.10 3.27
N ASN A 292 9.41 15.33 2.13
CA ASN A 292 9.48 14.39 1.01
C ASN A 292 10.69 14.70 0.12
N THR A 293 11.28 13.68 -0.49
CA THR A 293 12.30 13.81 -1.54
C THR A 293 11.70 13.36 -2.86
N VAL A 294 11.67 14.27 -3.82
CA VAL A 294 11.10 14.02 -5.15
C VAL A 294 12.12 14.37 -6.23
N ILE A 295 12.49 13.37 -7.03
CA ILE A 295 13.30 13.54 -8.24
C ILE A 295 12.46 13.09 -9.43
N ASN A 296 11.92 14.05 -10.17
CA ASN A 296 10.96 13.76 -11.24
C ASN A 296 11.41 14.30 -12.59
N ALA A 297 11.54 13.41 -13.56
CA ALA A 297 11.84 13.75 -14.95
C ALA A 297 10.58 13.92 -15.82
N GLY A 298 9.41 13.42 -15.38
CA GLY A 298 8.15 13.41 -16.13
C GLY A 298 7.41 14.74 -16.10
N GLY A 299 7.17 15.30 -14.93
CA GLY A 299 6.38 16.50 -14.70
C GLY A 299 6.87 17.37 -13.55
N ASP A 300 5.95 18.04 -12.87
CA ASP A 300 6.27 18.83 -11.67
C ASP A 300 6.75 17.89 -10.54
N ALA A 301 7.66 18.34 -9.68
CA ALA A 301 8.02 17.52 -8.52
C ALA A 301 6.85 17.50 -7.52
N LEU A 302 6.27 18.67 -7.19
CA LEU A 302 5.06 18.78 -6.38
C LEU A 302 4.10 19.77 -7.06
N SER A 303 2.83 19.38 -7.20
CA SER A 303 1.78 20.19 -7.81
C SER A 303 0.60 20.32 -6.84
N ILE A 304 0.20 21.58 -6.55
CA ILE A 304 -1.04 21.90 -5.83
C ILE A 304 -1.99 22.59 -6.78
N ARG A 305 -3.23 22.11 -6.87
CA ARG A 305 -4.25 22.70 -7.75
C ARG A 305 -5.57 22.93 -6.99
N ASN A 306 -6.10 24.14 -7.13
CA ASN A 306 -7.41 24.55 -6.62
C ASN A 306 -7.69 24.08 -5.17
N PRO A 307 -6.83 24.42 -4.20
CA PRO A 307 -7.09 24.08 -2.80
C PRO A 307 -8.35 24.79 -2.30
N THR A 308 -9.10 24.10 -1.44
CA THR A 308 -10.32 24.61 -0.81
C THR A 308 -10.19 24.75 0.71
N GLY A 309 -9.03 24.42 1.27
CA GLY A 309 -8.72 24.51 2.68
C GLY A 309 -7.23 24.63 2.94
N SER A 310 -6.81 24.46 4.18
CA SER A 310 -5.41 24.60 4.60
C SER A 310 -4.52 23.54 3.96
N VAL A 311 -3.39 23.97 3.41
CA VAL A 311 -2.33 23.11 2.93
C VAL A 311 -0.98 23.64 3.41
N VAL A 312 -0.18 22.78 4.03
CA VAL A 312 1.21 23.10 4.45
C VAL A 312 2.17 22.34 3.56
N ILE A 313 3.15 23.03 2.98
CA ILE A 313 4.22 22.47 2.14
C ILE A 313 5.55 22.95 2.70
N ALA A 314 6.27 22.09 3.42
CA ALA A 314 7.50 22.51 4.07
C ALA A 314 8.58 21.43 4.10
N ASN A 315 9.84 21.85 4.10
CA ASN A 315 11.01 21.00 4.26
C ASN A 315 11.14 19.89 3.19
N ASN A 316 10.52 20.05 2.01
CA ASN A 316 10.63 19.07 0.94
C ASN A 316 11.85 19.34 0.06
N ALA A 317 12.49 18.28 -0.45
CA ALA A 317 13.50 18.29 -1.50
C ALA A 317 12.82 17.98 -2.84
N LEU A 318 12.66 19.00 -3.68
CA LEU A 318 11.83 18.95 -4.89
C LEU A 318 12.66 19.23 -6.15
N TYR A 319 12.86 18.23 -6.99
CA TYR A 319 13.66 18.33 -8.20
C TYR A 319 12.81 17.93 -9.42
N SER A 320 12.75 18.81 -10.42
CA SER A 320 12.09 18.54 -11.69
C SER A 320 12.97 18.97 -12.87
N SER A 321 13.12 18.09 -13.85
CA SER A 321 13.89 18.39 -15.07
C SER A 321 13.05 19.04 -16.17
N ARG A 322 11.75 18.87 -16.17
CA ARG A 322 10.84 19.34 -17.23
C ARG A 322 9.79 20.32 -16.75
N GLY A 323 9.33 20.16 -15.52
CA GLY A 323 8.29 20.98 -14.96
C GLY A 323 8.81 22.01 -13.98
N ARG A 324 8.05 22.23 -12.94
CA ARG A 324 8.37 23.10 -11.83
C ARG A 324 8.67 22.23 -10.61
N ALA A 325 9.63 22.69 -9.78
CA ALA A 325 9.86 22.01 -8.50
C ALA A 325 8.60 22.06 -7.65
N LEU A 326 7.97 23.25 -7.57
CA LEU A 326 6.67 23.42 -6.90
C LEU A 326 5.73 24.19 -7.84
N PHE A 327 4.64 23.57 -8.22
CA PHE A 327 3.53 24.24 -8.92
C PHE A 327 2.38 24.54 -7.97
N MET A 328 1.86 25.76 -8.06
CA MET A 328 0.71 26.23 -7.31
C MET A 328 -0.29 26.89 -8.27
N GLY A 329 -1.52 26.38 -8.36
CA GLY A 329 -2.57 26.86 -9.22
C GLY A 329 -3.92 26.99 -8.51
N GLY A 330 -4.59 28.13 -8.67
CA GLY A 330 -5.82 28.47 -8.00
C GLY A 330 -5.63 29.49 -6.86
N ASP A 331 -6.56 29.56 -5.93
CA ASP A 331 -6.44 30.44 -4.75
C ASP A 331 -5.52 29.82 -3.69
N MET A 332 -4.37 30.45 -3.46
CA MET A 332 -3.35 30.01 -2.51
C MET A 332 -3.42 30.70 -1.15
N SER A 333 -4.48 31.41 -0.84
CA SER A 333 -4.58 32.20 0.40
C SER A 333 -4.52 31.35 1.68
N MET A 334 -4.84 30.04 1.56
CA MET A 334 -4.77 29.09 2.67
C MET A 334 -3.59 28.12 2.57
N VAL A 335 -2.64 28.38 1.65
CA VAL A 335 -1.47 27.52 1.44
C VAL A 335 -0.25 28.16 2.11
N THR A 336 0.38 27.41 3.01
CA THR A 336 1.65 27.79 3.65
C THR A 336 2.79 27.07 2.95
N VAL A 337 3.78 27.83 2.49
CA VAL A 337 4.99 27.28 1.82
C VAL A 337 6.21 27.76 2.58
N GLU A 338 7.04 26.85 3.10
CA GLU A 338 8.22 27.19 3.90
C GLU A 338 9.36 26.21 3.67
N ALA A 339 10.57 26.72 3.46
CA ALA A 339 11.81 25.95 3.41
C ALA A 339 11.77 24.71 2.48
N ASN A 340 11.26 24.85 1.25
CA ASN A 340 11.39 23.82 0.24
C ASN A 340 12.58 24.15 -0.65
N PHE A 341 13.41 23.15 -0.95
CA PHE A 341 14.65 23.28 -1.72
C PHE A 341 14.65 22.33 -2.92
N GLY A 342 15.42 22.64 -3.93
CA GLY A 342 15.56 21.74 -5.08
C GLY A 342 15.96 22.41 -6.39
N MET A 343 15.53 21.83 -7.50
CA MET A 343 15.87 22.29 -8.84
C MET A 343 14.61 22.52 -9.67
N GLY A 344 14.41 23.75 -10.10
CA GLY A 344 13.24 24.21 -10.82
C GLY A 344 12.59 25.42 -10.17
N THR A 345 11.42 25.85 -10.69
CA THR A 345 10.75 27.03 -10.15
C THR A 345 9.93 26.70 -8.89
N GLY A 346 9.80 27.68 -8.01
CA GLY A 346 8.95 27.61 -6.82
C GLY A 346 9.62 27.16 -5.51
N VAL A 347 10.92 26.91 -5.54
CA VAL A 347 11.72 26.50 -4.37
C VAL A 347 13.03 27.25 -4.28
N SER A 348 13.73 27.16 -3.14
CA SER A 348 15.11 27.61 -3.01
C SER A 348 16.06 26.69 -3.79
N GLU A 349 17.12 27.24 -4.34
CA GLU A 349 18.03 26.50 -5.21
C GLU A 349 18.85 25.46 -4.42
N ALA A 350 18.88 24.25 -4.94
CA ALA A 350 19.74 23.15 -4.50
C ALA A 350 20.11 22.29 -5.72
N SER A 351 21.05 21.37 -5.60
CA SER A 351 21.55 20.55 -6.70
C SER A 351 21.37 19.07 -6.44
N LEU A 352 21.34 18.24 -7.50
CA LEU A 352 21.37 16.79 -7.34
C LEU A 352 22.65 16.27 -6.64
N GLY A 353 23.72 17.10 -6.63
CA GLY A 353 24.95 16.83 -5.90
C GLY A 353 24.81 16.87 -4.36
N ASP A 354 23.68 17.33 -3.84
CA ASP A 354 23.35 17.30 -2.42
C ASP A 354 22.93 15.88 -1.94
N PHE A 355 22.86 14.93 -2.88
CA PHE A 355 22.63 13.51 -2.61
C PHE A 355 23.86 12.67 -2.95
N VAL A 356 23.96 11.50 -2.34
CA VAL A 356 25.05 10.54 -2.61
C VAL A 356 25.07 10.13 -4.08
N ARG A 357 23.89 9.85 -4.68
CA ARG A 357 23.74 9.54 -6.09
C ARG A 357 22.33 9.80 -6.57
N ALA A 358 22.13 10.90 -7.25
CA ALA A 358 20.86 11.28 -7.87
C ALA A 358 21.05 11.76 -9.30
N ASP A 359 20.21 11.33 -10.22
CA ASP A 359 20.25 11.74 -11.63
C ASP A 359 18.84 11.63 -12.23
N PHE A 360 18.44 12.62 -13.04
CA PHE A 360 17.18 12.56 -13.77
C PHE A 360 17.13 11.48 -14.86
N GLY A 361 18.28 11.14 -15.44
CA GLY A 361 18.42 10.09 -16.44
C GLY A 361 18.86 8.74 -15.86
N GLY A 362 19.05 8.67 -14.56
CA GLY A 362 19.45 7.45 -13.87
C GLY A 362 18.32 6.44 -13.77
N ALA A 363 18.66 5.15 -13.88
CA ALA A 363 17.69 4.10 -13.60
C ALA A 363 17.45 3.97 -12.09
N PRO A 364 16.21 4.03 -11.61
CA PRO A 364 15.89 3.71 -10.22
C PRO A 364 16.20 2.23 -9.89
N PRO A 365 16.49 1.90 -8.62
CA PRO A 365 16.56 2.81 -7.50
C PRO A 365 17.86 3.61 -7.44
N MET A 366 17.80 4.82 -6.89
CA MET A 366 18.94 5.73 -6.69
C MET A 366 19.21 5.91 -5.19
N ASP A 367 20.45 6.26 -4.83
CA ASP A 367 20.80 6.58 -3.45
C ASP A 367 20.63 8.09 -3.21
N VAL A 368 19.48 8.46 -2.72
CA VAL A 368 19.12 9.84 -2.39
C VAL A 368 19.32 10.18 -0.91
N PHE A 369 20.23 9.46 -0.24
CA PHE A 369 20.71 9.88 1.07
C PHE A 369 21.46 11.19 0.96
N LEU A 370 21.35 12.06 1.99
CA LEU A 370 21.95 13.37 1.95
C LEU A 370 23.48 13.31 1.97
N ALA A 371 24.11 13.98 1.02
CA ALA A 371 25.49 14.38 1.10
C ALA A 371 25.59 15.67 1.97
N ASP A 372 26.81 16.05 2.36
CA ASP A 372 27.03 17.34 3.02
C ASP A 372 26.80 18.47 2.00
N GLY A 373 25.81 19.33 2.22
CA GLY A 373 25.42 20.34 1.25
C GLY A 373 24.27 21.26 1.68
N ALA A 374 23.61 21.84 0.69
CA ALA A 374 22.60 22.89 0.91
C ALA A 374 21.33 22.41 1.64
N LEU A 375 21.07 21.09 1.71
CA LEU A 375 19.89 20.53 2.32
C LEU A 375 20.04 20.28 3.83
N VAL A 376 21.28 20.27 4.33
CA VAL A 376 21.56 19.94 5.74
C VAL A 376 21.25 21.14 6.64
N GLY A 377 20.34 20.97 7.60
CA GLY A 377 19.94 21.99 8.57
C GLY A 377 19.22 23.21 8.00
N ALA A 378 18.83 23.19 6.72
CA ALA A 378 18.25 24.33 6.02
C ALA A 378 16.72 24.46 6.18
N GLY A 379 16.10 23.51 6.83
CA GLY A 379 14.64 23.44 7.00
C GLY A 379 14.08 24.35 8.07
N SER A 380 12.76 24.48 8.05
CA SER A 380 11.99 25.13 9.11
C SER A 380 11.87 24.22 10.33
N ALA A 381 12.25 24.72 11.48
CA ALA A 381 12.10 23.99 12.75
C ALA A 381 10.63 23.77 13.15
N THR A 382 9.70 24.55 12.59
CA THR A 382 8.26 24.44 12.85
C THR A 382 7.67 23.13 12.33
N TYR A 383 8.20 22.62 11.22
CA TYR A 383 7.62 21.48 10.50
C TYR A 383 8.51 20.24 10.52
N VAL A 384 9.38 20.10 11.51
CA VAL A 384 10.25 18.92 11.63
C VAL A 384 9.44 17.72 12.08
N THR A 385 9.55 16.61 11.33
CA THR A 385 9.00 15.32 11.73
C THR A 385 9.89 14.64 12.78
N GLU A 386 9.32 13.82 13.65
CA GLU A 386 10.07 13.14 14.71
C GLU A 386 11.16 12.22 14.15
N VAL A 387 10.81 11.47 13.11
CA VAL A 387 11.71 10.51 12.45
C VAL A 387 11.81 10.79 10.95
N ASP A 388 12.84 10.28 10.31
CA ASP A 388 13.10 10.33 8.89
C ASP A 388 12.53 9.11 8.12
N PHE A 389 12.90 8.97 6.85
CA PHE A 389 12.51 7.84 6.00
C PHE A 389 12.91 6.47 6.56
N ASN A 390 14.04 6.37 7.25
CA ASN A 390 14.51 5.12 7.87
C ASN A 390 13.96 4.90 9.29
N GLY A 391 13.15 5.82 9.81
CA GLY A 391 12.74 5.79 11.21
C GLY A 391 13.80 6.34 12.16
N THR A 392 14.87 6.94 11.65
CA THR A 392 15.91 7.58 12.43
C THR A 392 15.38 8.88 13.02
N ARG A 393 15.60 9.11 14.31
CA ARG A 393 15.18 10.35 14.97
C ARG A 393 15.91 11.55 14.39
N ARG A 394 15.17 12.58 13.99
CA ARG A 394 15.76 13.82 13.50
C ARG A 394 16.35 14.63 14.66
N SER A 395 17.58 15.11 14.47
CA SER A 395 18.25 16.01 15.41
C SER A 395 18.23 17.47 14.93
N GLY A 396 17.80 17.71 13.69
CA GLY A 396 17.75 19.00 13.03
C GLY A 396 16.69 19.06 11.94
N ALA A 397 16.60 20.20 11.28
CA ALA A 397 15.66 20.45 10.19
C ALA A 397 16.34 20.23 8.83
N ASP A 398 16.76 19.02 8.53
CA ASP A 398 17.28 18.68 7.22
C ASP A 398 16.14 18.61 6.20
N ILE A 399 16.40 19.04 4.98
CA ILE A 399 15.44 19.05 3.88
C ILE A 399 15.32 17.66 3.25
N GLY A 400 14.08 17.26 2.97
CA GLY A 400 13.81 15.96 2.33
C GLY A 400 13.61 14.81 3.31
N ALA A 401 13.53 13.59 2.75
CA ALA A 401 13.08 12.40 3.45
C ALA A 401 14.06 11.88 4.51
N TYR A 402 15.36 12.12 4.37
CA TYR A 402 16.38 11.62 5.29
C TYR A 402 16.81 12.69 6.31
N ALA A 403 17.21 12.23 7.48
CA ALA A 403 18.06 12.99 8.40
C ALA A 403 19.53 12.78 7.99
N PHE A 404 20.31 13.87 7.96
CA PHE A 404 21.73 13.78 7.62
C PHE A 404 22.53 13.05 8.70
N ALA A 405 23.43 12.18 8.25
CA ALA A 405 24.44 11.56 9.10
C ALA A 405 25.78 11.56 8.37
N ALA A 406 26.82 12.14 9.01
CA ALA A 406 28.15 12.28 8.41
C ALA A 406 28.82 10.93 8.08
N GLY A 407 28.39 9.83 8.70
CA GLY A 407 28.86 8.47 8.43
C GLY A 407 28.19 7.77 7.25
N GLY A 408 27.30 8.44 6.53
CA GLY A 408 26.47 7.87 5.46
C GLY A 408 25.14 7.32 5.98
N ASN A 409 24.37 6.69 5.09
CA ASN A 409 23.05 6.14 5.41
C ASN A 409 23.13 5.04 6.49
N PRO A 410 22.56 5.25 7.69
CA PRO A 410 22.65 4.27 8.79
C PRO A 410 21.55 3.18 8.69
N GLY A 411 20.63 3.29 7.75
CA GLY A 411 19.47 2.43 7.63
C GLY A 411 19.38 1.69 6.30
N TRP A 412 18.16 1.34 5.92
CA TRP A 412 17.89 0.62 4.68
C TRP A 412 18.31 1.43 3.44
N VAL A 413 18.97 0.76 2.51
CA VAL A 413 19.36 1.32 1.20
C VAL A 413 18.27 0.96 0.19
N ILE A 414 17.79 1.94 -0.57
CA ILE A 414 16.70 1.78 -1.55
C ILE A 414 17.05 0.67 -2.55
N SER A 415 16.17 -0.32 -2.65
CA SER A 415 16.29 -1.46 -3.55
C SER A 415 14.91 -1.94 -4.00
N ALA A 416 14.86 -2.70 -5.10
CA ALA A 416 13.67 -3.37 -5.61
C ALA A 416 13.39 -4.63 -4.77
N ALA A 417 13.03 -4.43 -3.51
CA ALA A 417 12.74 -5.47 -2.51
C ALA A 417 11.96 -4.85 -1.36
N PHE A 418 11.50 -5.68 -0.44
CA PHE A 418 10.88 -5.20 0.79
C PHE A 418 11.78 -4.20 1.53
N LYS A 419 11.15 -3.13 2.01
CA LYS A 419 11.85 -2.22 2.91
C LYS A 419 11.96 -2.85 4.29
N GLU A 420 13.20 -3.17 4.68
CA GLU A 420 13.47 -3.65 6.02
C GLU A 420 13.29 -2.50 7.03
N SER A 421 12.46 -2.71 8.04
CA SER A 421 12.36 -1.77 9.15
C SER A 421 13.66 -1.78 9.92
N ALA A 422 14.19 -0.60 10.25
CA ALA A 422 15.12 -0.52 11.36
C ALA A 422 14.47 -1.15 12.60
N PRO A 423 15.20 -1.99 13.37
CA PRO A 423 14.64 -2.55 14.60
C PRO A 423 14.05 -1.41 15.42
N ALA A 424 12.78 -1.53 15.78
CA ALA A 424 12.11 -0.51 16.61
C ALA A 424 13.01 -0.23 17.80
N ALA A 425 13.40 1.04 17.97
CA ALA A 425 14.15 1.45 19.15
C ALA A 425 13.34 0.97 20.36
N ARG A 426 13.94 0.06 21.14
CA ARG A 426 13.30 -0.50 22.33
C ARG A 426 12.82 0.69 23.18
N PRO A 427 11.55 0.74 23.60
CA PRO A 427 11.10 1.79 24.49
C PRO A 427 12.09 1.90 25.65
N PRO A 428 12.44 3.10 26.13
CA PRO A 428 13.27 3.23 27.31
C PRO A 428 12.61 2.43 28.42
N THR A 429 13.29 1.40 28.90
CA THR A 429 12.87 0.66 30.09
C THR A 429 12.88 1.65 31.22
N ASP A 430 11.70 1.95 31.72
CA ASP A 430 11.51 2.75 32.92
C ASP A 430 12.42 2.21 34.03
N GLY A 431 13.13 3.13 34.71
CA GLY A 431 14.22 2.83 35.62
C GLY A 431 13.86 1.80 36.70
N GLY A 432 14.32 0.57 36.50
CA GLY A 432 14.30 -0.50 37.50
C GLY A 432 15.69 -0.65 38.11
N VAL A 433 15.78 -0.33 39.36
CA VAL A 433 16.74 -0.65 40.40
C VAL A 433 17.88 -1.60 40.00
N THR A 434 19.10 -1.11 40.13
CA THR A 434 20.33 -1.89 40.07
C THR A 434 20.36 -2.92 41.19
N ASP A 435 20.42 -4.19 40.85
CA ASP A 435 20.91 -5.21 41.77
C ASP A 435 22.15 -5.87 41.14
N GLY A 436 23.24 -5.87 41.87
CA GLY A 436 24.53 -6.32 41.43
C GLY A 436 24.69 -7.82 41.57
N GLY A 437 25.27 -8.46 40.57
CA GLY A 437 25.60 -9.87 40.67
C GLY A 437 26.39 -10.41 39.47
N ALA A 438 27.68 -10.56 39.71
CA ALA A 438 28.61 -11.57 39.19
C ALA A 438 28.65 -11.92 37.69
N GLY A 439 29.84 -11.69 37.13
CA GLY A 439 30.21 -12.05 35.75
C GLY A 439 30.36 -13.55 35.50
N ASP A 440 30.22 -13.90 34.25
CA ASP A 440 30.70 -15.14 33.64
C ASP A 440 31.55 -14.84 32.39
N PRO A 441 32.52 -15.69 32.06
CA PRO A 441 33.68 -15.35 31.21
C PRO A 441 33.41 -15.56 29.70
N PRO A 442 34.34 -15.05 28.85
CA PRO A 442 34.16 -15.03 27.39
C PRO A 442 34.39 -16.41 26.76
N VAL A 443 33.65 -16.69 25.71
CA VAL A 443 33.89 -17.85 24.83
C VAL A 443 34.52 -17.36 23.54
N ASP A 444 35.62 -18.04 23.16
CA ASP A 444 36.51 -17.75 22.05
C ASP A 444 35.85 -17.88 20.68
N GLU A 445 36.23 -16.95 19.80
CA GLU A 445 36.08 -17.06 18.33
C GLU A 445 36.94 -18.20 17.78
N ASP A 446 36.43 -18.95 16.85
CA ASP A 446 37.27 -19.75 15.97
C ASP A 446 36.96 -19.44 14.49
N ALA A 447 38.03 -19.13 13.77
CA ALA A 447 38.02 -18.66 12.40
C ALA A 447 38.10 -19.84 11.43
N GLY A 448 37.32 -19.81 10.37
CA GLY A 448 37.44 -20.74 9.24
C GLY A 448 37.43 -20.00 7.91
N ALA A 449 38.62 -19.94 7.27
CA ALA A 449 38.86 -19.28 6.00
C ALA A 449 38.65 -20.22 4.79
N GLY A 450 38.35 -19.56 3.64
CA GLY A 450 38.63 -20.06 2.28
C GLY A 450 37.42 -20.61 1.54
N ASP A 451 37.16 -20.22 0.35
CA ASP A 451 37.99 -20.35 -0.84
C ASP A 451 37.44 -19.51 -2.02
N ALA A 452 38.38 -19.06 -2.86
CA ALA A 452 38.15 -18.22 -4.02
C ALA A 452 37.82 -19.03 -5.28
N GLY A 453 36.91 -18.58 -6.11
CA GLY A 453 36.63 -19.08 -7.45
C GLY A 453 36.33 -17.96 -8.46
N ARG A 454 37.12 -17.91 -9.48
CA ARG A 454 37.40 -16.90 -10.50
C ARG A 454 36.38 -16.84 -11.65
N PRO A 455 36.46 -15.83 -12.54
CA PRO A 455 35.36 -15.32 -13.39
C PRO A 455 35.32 -15.95 -14.78
N VAL A 456 34.20 -15.81 -15.46
CA VAL A 456 34.09 -16.07 -16.92
C VAL A 456 33.41 -14.90 -17.64
N ASP A 457 34.01 -14.54 -18.61
CA ASP A 457 34.14 -13.76 -19.79
C ASP A 457 32.90 -13.04 -20.38
N ALA A 458 33.30 -11.94 -21.04
CA ALA A 458 32.52 -10.99 -21.80
C ALA A 458 31.96 -11.58 -23.11
N GLY A 459 30.78 -11.14 -23.49
CA GLY A 459 30.21 -11.25 -24.81
C GLY A 459 29.68 -9.91 -25.29
N THR A 460 30.37 -9.36 -26.28
CA THR A 460 30.05 -8.12 -27.00
C THR A 460 28.93 -8.36 -28.00
N GLY A 461 28.09 -7.35 -28.25
CA GLY A 461 27.40 -7.26 -29.54
C GLY A 461 26.11 -6.45 -29.59
N GLY A 462 26.20 -5.26 -30.17
CA GLY A 462 25.28 -4.81 -31.19
C GLY A 462 24.12 -3.91 -30.76
N THR A 463 24.32 -2.61 -30.95
CA THR A 463 23.22 -1.64 -31.17
C THR A 463 22.53 -1.89 -32.51
N PRO A 464 21.23 -1.55 -32.61
CA PRO A 464 20.89 -0.58 -33.65
C PRO A 464 20.00 0.58 -33.15
N ASP A 465 20.36 1.69 -33.70
CA ASP A 465 19.76 2.98 -33.82
C ASP A 465 18.28 2.89 -34.25
N ALA A 466 17.37 3.60 -33.56
CA ALA A 466 16.03 3.87 -34.04
C ALA A 466 15.61 5.28 -33.59
N THR A 467 15.51 6.13 -34.58
CA THR A 467 15.06 7.50 -34.59
C THR A 467 13.70 7.71 -33.89
N LEU A 468 13.69 8.61 -32.92
CA LEU A 468 12.49 9.16 -32.30
C LEU A 468 11.78 10.11 -33.27
N SER A 469 10.53 9.82 -33.59
CA SER A 469 9.59 10.79 -34.13
C SER A 469 8.75 11.38 -32.98
N ASP A 470 8.85 12.68 -32.85
CA ASP A 470 8.13 13.57 -31.98
C ASP A 470 6.62 13.52 -32.30
N ALA A 471 5.77 13.13 -31.33
CA ALA A 471 4.34 13.32 -31.37
C ALA A 471 3.86 13.79 -30.00
N GLY A 472 3.77 15.11 -29.86
CA GLY A 472 3.16 15.74 -28.70
C GLY A 472 1.68 15.35 -28.57
N HIS A 473 1.32 14.72 -27.46
CA HIS A 473 -0.04 14.59 -27.04
C HIS A 473 -0.30 15.52 -25.86
N SER A 474 -1.06 16.57 -26.15
CA SER A 474 -1.73 17.38 -25.13
C SER A 474 -2.88 16.57 -24.53
N PHE A 475 -2.76 16.16 -23.28
CA PHE A 475 -3.89 15.60 -22.52
C PHE A 475 -4.72 16.75 -21.96
N ASP A 476 -5.87 16.95 -22.59
CA ASP A 476 -6.98 17.73 -22.03
C ASP A 476 -7.77 16.76 -21.11
N GLY A 477 -7.97 17.17 -19.85
CA GLY A 477 -8.66 16.33 -18.86
C GLY A 477 -10.13 16.19 -19.20
N GLY A 478 -10.50 15.03 -19.72
CA GLY A 478 -11.90 14.64 -19.91
C GLY A 478 -12.35 13.71 -18.81
N ASP A 479 -13.34 14.13 -18.05
CA ASP A 479 -14.03 13.35 -17.03
C ASP A 479 -14.60 12.05 -17.62
N GLY A 480 -13.99 10.92 -17.29
CA GLY A 480 -14.50 9.58 -17.60
C GLY A 480 -15.17 8.96 -16.38
N GLU A 481 -16.47 9.12 -16.24
CA GLU A 481 -17.27 8.34 -15.29
C GLU A 481 -17.22 6.85 -15.69
N GLY A 482 -16.47 6.06 -14.95
CA GLY A 482 -16.39 4.60 -15.08
C GLY A 482 -17.12 3.91 -13.93
N GLY A 483 -18.45 3.88 -13.96
CA GLY A 483 -19.24 3.02 -13.09
C GLY A 483 -19.13 1.57 -13.57
N GLY A 484 -18.40 0.72 -12.84
CA GLY A 484 -18.33 -0.71 -13.11
C GLY A 484 -19.60 -1.44 -12.73
N GLY A 485 -20.53 -1.56 -13.67
CA GLY A 485 -21.63 -2.50 -13.62
C GLY A 485 -21.49 -3.47 -14.78
N CYS A 486 -21.43 -4.77 -14.52
CA CYS A 486 -21.43 -5.80 -15.53
C CYS A 486 -22.69 -5.73 -16.39
N THR A 487 -22.57 -5.32 -17.66
CA THR A 487 -23.55 -5.67 -18.69
C THR A 487 -22.78 -5.98 -19.98
N VAL A 488 -23.01 -7.18 -20.48
CA VAL A 488 -22.58 -7.64 -21.79
C VAL A 488 -23.28 -6.81 -22.86
N GLY A 489 -22.52 -6.09 -23.69
CA GLY A 489 -23.03 -5.24 -24.75
C GLY A 489 -22.40 -5.58 -26.07
N ALA A 490 -23.19 -6.15 -26.97
CA ALA A 490 -22.83 -6.38 -28.36
C ALA A 490 -22.81 -5.09 -29.17
N SER A 491 -21.83 -4.99 -30.06
CA SER A 491 -21.67 -3.93 -31.07
C SER A 491 -22.80 -3.89 -32.10
N GLY A 492 -23.31 -2.68 -32.43
CA GLY A 492 -24.18 -2.47 -33.57
C GLY A 492 -24.38 -0.98 -33.89
N ALA A 493 -23.99 -0.59 -35.08
CA ALA A 493 -24.10 0.74 -35.65
C ALA A 493 -25.55 1.12 -35.97
N PRO A 494 -25.88 2.42 -36.22
CA PRO A 494 -27.25 2.91 -36.23
C PRO A 494 -27.90 2.78 -37.61
N LEU A 495 -29.19 2.44 -37.61
CA LEU A 495 -30.09 2.67 -38.74
C LEU A 495 -31.47 3.13 -38.26
N LEU A 496 -31.99 4.08 -39.03
CA LEU A 496 -33.22 4.83 -38.85
C LEU A 496 -34.53 4.00 -38.80
N TRP A 497 -35.48 4.49 -38.02
CA TRP A 497 -36.96 4.53 -38.20
C TRP A 497 -37.65 3.43 -39.00
N VAL A 498 -38.63 2.76 -38.37
CA VAL A 498 -40.06 2.79 -38.78
C VAL A 498 -40.95 2.24 -37.66
N LEU A 499 -42.04 3.01 -37.39
CA LEU A 499 -43.20 2.67 -36.56
C LEU A 499 -43.97 1.49 -37.16
N ALA A 500 -44.41 0.52 -36.33
CA ALA A 500 -45.69 -0.14 -36.50
C ALA A 500 -46.13 -0.86 -35.22
N ALA A 501 -47.25 -0.40 -34.69
CA ALA A 501 -48.07 -1.08 -33.70
C ALA A 501 -48.68 -2.37 -34.30
N PHE A 502 -48.79 -3.45 -33.52
CA PHE A 502 -49.94 -4.32 -33.55
C PHE A 502 -50.17 -5.09 -32.23
N ILE A 503 -51.37 -5.13 -31.89
CA ILE A 503 -52.16 -5.58 -30.77
C ILE A 503 -52.30 -7.12 -30.72
N ALA A 504 -52.38 -7.62 -29.50
CA ALA A 504 -53.30 -8.66 -28.99
C ALA A 504 -52.94 -10.14 -29.07
N ILE A 505 -53.07 -10.75 -28.00
CA ILE A 505 -54.10 -11.64 -27.44
C ILE A 505 -53.66 -13.10 -27.21
N ARG A 506 -53.78 -13.50 -25.92
CA ARG A 506 -54.26 -14.80 -25.38
C ARG A 506 -53.61 -16.11 -25.90
N THR A 507 -53.41 -17.16 -25.16
CA THR A 507 -54.03 -17.81 -23.99
C THR A 507 -53.23 -19.06 -23.59
N ARG A 508 -53.27 -19.38 -22.32
CA ARG A 508 -53.39 -20.68 -21.66
C ARG A 508 -52.79 -21.93 -22.32
N LYS A 509 -51.85 -22.56 -21.71
CA LYS A 509 -52.11 -23.78 -20.90
C LYS A 509 -50.95 -23.99 -19.95
#